data_8a239000f55d869fc2cc968294d75c01
#
_entry.id   8a239000f55d869fc2cc968294d75c01
#
_cell.length_a   1.000
_cell.length_b   1.000
_cell.length_c   1.000
_cell.angle_alpha   90.00
_cell.angle_beta   90.00
_cell.angle_gamma   90.00
#
_symmetry.space_group_name_H-M   'P 1'
#
loop_
_entity.id
_entity.type
_entity.pdbx_description
1 polymer ?
#
loop_
_entity_poly.entity_id
_entity_poly.type
_entity_poly.pdbx_seq_one_letter_code
_entity_poly.pdbx_strand_id
1 'polypeptide(L)'
;LTINELQNKLNNYNNIINNLNKDINNYRNIISKKDIELNNYKSQLNNTNIQNNKVYINDIMCVHFISSDQNVQFSTTCLKTNTFAEVEEKLYKQYPQYRETNNTFLANGMQVLRFKTIDENKIGNGLPVTLIVPS
;
A
#
# COMPACT_ATOMS: atom_id res chain seq x y z
N LEU A 1 47.35 -53.27 -0.72
CA LEU A 1 45.90 -53.46 -0.64
C LEU A 1 45.52 -54.75 -1.30
N THR A 2 44.75 -55.56 -0.59
CA THR A 2 44.18 -56.81 -1.13
C THR A 2 42.98 -56.51 -1.98
N ILE A 3 42.58 -57.49 -2.79
CA ILE A 3 41.35 -57.41 -3.62
C ILE A 3 40.12 -57.21 -2.71
N ASN A 4 40.04 -57.88 -1.56
CA ASN A 4 38.95 -57.75 -0.64
C ASN A 4 38.83 -56.36 -0.04
N GLU A 5 39.95 -55.72 0.31
CA GLU A 5 39.99 -54.36 0.79
C GLU A 5 39.49 -53.36 -0.27
N LEU A 6 39.90 -53.55 -1.52
CA LEU A 6 39.46 -52.76 -2.65
C LEU A 6 37.95 -52.89 -2.89
N GLN A 7 37.43 -54.14 -2.83
CA GLN A 7 35.99 -54.39 -2.97
C GLN A 7 35.20 -53.76 -1.87
N ASN A 8 35.67 -53.82 -0.64
CA ASN A 8 34.99 -53.14 0.50
C ASN A 8 34.93 -51.63 0.32
N LYS A 9 36.03 -51.04 -0.14
CA LYS A 9 36.06 -49.59 -0.45
C LYS A 9 35.07 -49.24 -1.57
N LEU A 10 35.05 -50.07 -2.62
CA LEU A 10 34.10 -49.86 -3.74
C LEU A 10 32.67 -49.94 -3.27
N ASN A 11 32.31 -50.89 -2.43
CA ASN A 11 31.00 -51.01 -1.84
C ASN A 11 30.61 -49.81 -1.00
N ASN A 12 31.53 -49.32 -0.19
CA ASN A 12 31.34 -48.11 0.61
C ASN A 12 31.09 -46.87 -0.26
N TYR A 13 31.87 -46.69 -1.33
CA TYR A 13 31.69 -45.60 -2.26
C TYR A 13 30.35 -45.69 -2.99
N ASN A 14 29.93 -46.89 -3.40
CA ASN A 14 28.62 -47.11 -4.03
C ASN A 14 27.48 -46.74 -3.08
N ASN A 15 27.58 -47.10 -1.80
CA ASN A 15 26.60 -46.71 -0.79
C ASN A 15 26.50 -45.20 -0.62
N ILE A 16 27.64 -44.54 -0.58
CA ILE A 16 27.73 -43.07 -0.50
C ILE A 16 27.06 -42.43 -1.73
N ILE A 17 27.36 -42.93 -2.92
CA ILE A 17 26.78 -42.44 -4.18
C ILE A 17 25.26 -42.60 -4.16
N ASN A 18 24.77 -43.75 -3.72
CA ASN A 18 23.33 -44.00 -3.62
C ASN A 18 22.64 -43.03 -2.66
N ASN A 19 23.23 -42.79 -1.50
CA ASN A 19 22.71 -41.84 -0.52
C ASN A 19 22.72 -40.41 -1.05
N LEU A 20 23.79 -40.01 -1.73
CA LEU A 20 23.89 -38.68 -2.34
C LEU A 20 22.84 -38.49 -3.44
N ASN A 21 22.60 -39.54 -4.25
CA ASN A 21 21.58 -39.49 -5.27
C ASN A 21 20.15 -39.32 -4.69
N LYS A 22 19.87 -39.97 -3.57
CA LYS A 22 18.60 -39.76 -2.83
C LYS A 22 18.47 -38.33 -2.34
N ASP A 23 19.52 -37.78 -1.77
CA ASP A 23 19.54 -36.41 -1.30
C ASP A 23 19.33 -35.41 -2.45
N ILE A 24 20.01 -35.63 -3.58
CA ILE A 24 19.83 -34.80 -4.77
C ILE A 24 18.37 -34.81 -5.24
N ASN A 25 17.74 -35.99 -5.30
CA ASN A 25 16.35 -36.10 -5.71
C ASN A 25 15.41 -35.37 -4.73
N ASN A 26 15.66 -35.50 -3.43
CA ASN A 26 14.88 -34.79 -2.41
C ASN A 26 15.00 -33.29 -2.57
N TYR A 27 16.22 -32.77 -2.76
CA TYR A 27 16.44 -31.34 -2.95
C TYR A 27 15.81 -30.82 -4.25
N ARG A 28 15.87 -31.60 -5.33
CA ARG A 28 15.18 -31.25 -6.59
C ARG A 28 13.67 -31.10 -6.38
N ASN A 29 13.07 -32.00 -5.63
CA ASN A 29 11.64 -31.94 -5.30
C ASN A 29 11.31 -30.70 -4.47
N ILE A 30 12.14 -30.37 -3.48
CA ILE A 30 11.98 -29.17 -2.65
C ILE A 30 12.10 -27.91 -3.52
N ILE A 31 13.08 -27.84 -4.40
CA ILE A 31 13.29 -26.70 -5.30
C ILE A 31 12.06 -26.52 -6.22
N SER A 32 11.56 -27.61 -6.80
CA SER A 32 10.37 -27.55 -7.67
C SER A 32 9.16 -26.99 -6.93
N LYS A 33 8.92 -27.43 -5.70
CA LYS A 33 7.81 -26.95 -4.88
C LYS A 33 7.98 -25.46 -4.55
N LYS A 34 9.19 -25.04 -4.19
CA LYS A 34 9.48 -23.64 -3.88
C LYS A 34 9.34 -22.73 -5.09
N ASP A 35 9.71 -23.20 -6.28
CA ASP A 35 9.51 -22.45 -7.53
C ASP A 35 8.03 -22.20 -7.81
N ILE A 36 7.18 -23.21 -7.61
CA ILE A 36 5.73 -23.08 -7.77
C ILE A 36 5.17 -22.06 -6.77
N GLU A 37 5.54 -22.17 -5.49
CA GLU A 37 5.12 -21.22 -4.45
C GLU A 37 5.54 -19.80 -4.81
N LEU A 38 6.78 -19.61 -5.25
CA LEU A 38 7.31 -18.30 -5.61
C LEU A 38 6.55 -17.69 -6.78
N ASN A 39 6.25 -18.49 -7.81
CA ASN A 39 5.47 -18.02 -8.96
C ASN A 39 4.04 -17.62 -8.55
N ASN A 40 3.43 -18.38 -7.63
CA ASN A 40 2.10 -18.04 -7.10
C ASN A 40 2.12 -16.70 -6.35
N TYR A 41 3.12 -16.49 -5.50
CA TYR A 41 3.28 -15.21 -4.78
C TYR A 41 3.53 -14.03 -5.73
N LYS A 42 4.35 -14.23 -6.75
CA LYS A 42 4.59 -13.19 -7.77
C LYS A 42 3.32 -12.83 -8.51
N SER A 43 2.51 -13.82 -8.89
CA SER A 43 1.22 -13.58 -9.56
C SER A 43 0.25 -12.82 -8.67
N GLN A 44 0.16 -13.18 -7.39
CA GLN A 44 -0.70 -12.50 -6.43
C GLN A 44 -0.25 -11.04 -6.22
N LEU A 45 1.05 -10.82 -6.09
CA LEU A 45 1.61 -9.49 -5.90
C LEU A 45 1.34 -8.58 -7.10
N ASN A 46 1.53 -9.10 -8.32
CA ASN A 46 1.27 -8.35 -9.54
C ASN A 46 -0.21 -7.97 -9.66
N ASN A 47 -1.11 -8.89 -9.38
CA ASN A 47 -2.55 -8.63 -9.41
C ASN A 47 -2.94 -7.57 -8.38
N THR A 48 -2.43 -7.66 -7.16
CA THR A 48 -2.68 -6.70 -6.11
C THR A 48 -2.16 -5.31 -6.50
N ASN A 49 -0.94 -5.23 -7.03
CA ASN A 49 -0.36 -3.95 -7.46
C ASN A 49 -1.13 -3.33 -8.61
N ILE A 50 -1.56 -4.12 -9.59
CA ILE A 50 -2.37 -3.63 -10.72
C ILE A 50 -3.71 -3.09 -10.23
N GLN A 51 -4.40 -3.82 -9.35
CA GLN A 51 -5.68 -3.37 -8.79
C GLN A 51 -5.52 -2.10 -7.95
N ASN A 52 -4.52 -2.05 -7.07
CA ASN A 52 -4.26 -0.89 -6.24
C ASN A 52 -3.90 0.33 -7.08
N ASN A 53 -3.03 0.19 -8.08
CA ASN A 53 -2.66 1.27 -8.97
C ASN A 53 -3.86 1.79 -9.77
N LYS A 54 -4.73 0.89 -10.24
CA LYS A 54 -5.92 1.26 -11.00
C LYS A 54 -6.90 2.09 -10.14
N VAL A 55 -7.08 1.71 -8.86
CA VAL A 55 -7.92 2.45 -7.92
C VAL A 55 -7.30 3.81 -7.61
N TYR A 56 -6.00 3.84 -7.27
CA TYR A 56 -5.32 5.08 -6.86
C TYR A 56 -5.23 6.11 -7.98
N ILE A 57 -4.96 5.72 -9.20
CA ILE A 57 -4.83 6.67 -10.33
C ILE A 57 -6.15 7.39 -10.59
N ASN A 58 -7.27 6.69 -10.55
CA ASN A 58 -8.58 7.27 -10.87
C ASN A 58 -9.20 8.05 -9.71
N ASP A 59 -8.80 7.74 -8.47
CA ASP A 59 -9.44 8.26 -7.26
C ASP A 59 -8.62 9.32 -6.53
N ILE A 60 -7.38 9.55 -6.93
CA ILE A 60 -6.53 10.59 -6.32
C ILE A 60 -6.98 11.96 -6.77
N MET A 61 -7.10 12.86 -5.82
CA MET A 61 -7.42 14.25 -6.09
C MET A 61 -6.68 15.18 -5.13
N CYS A 62 -6.64 16.45 -5.48
CA CYS A 62 -6.05 17.50 -4.68
C CYS A 62 -7.16 18.36 -4.08
N VAL A 63 -7.09 18.61 -2.78
CA VAL A 63 -7.96 19.55 -2.08
C VAL A 63 -7.12 20.76 -1.69
N HIS A 64 -7.61 21.95 -2.03
CA HIS A 64 -6.93 23.20 -1.72
C HIS A 64 -7.72 23.98 -0.65
N PHE A 65 -7.10 24.19 0.49
CA PHE A 65 -7.71 24.94 1.60
C PHE A 65 -7.27 26.38 1.59
N ILE A 66 -8.24 27.29 1.73
CA ILE A 66 -8.03 28.70 2.01
C ILE A 66 -8.88 29.07 3.22
N SER A 67 -8.55 30.16 3.93
CA SER A 67 -9.31 30.61 5.08
C SER A 67 -9.83 32.03 4.91
N SER A 68 -10.94 32.32 5.57
CA SER A 68 -11.54 33.66 5.56
C SER A 68 -10.64 34.72 6.20
N ASP A 69 -9.76 34.33 7.14
CA ASP A 69 -8.78 35.22 7.77
C ASP A 69 -7.49 35.34 6.95
N GLN A 70 -7.40 34.69 5.79
CA GLN A 70 -6.26 34.70 4.87
C GLN A 70 -4.96 34.07 5.42
N ASN A 71 -5.03 33.36 6.53
CA ASN A 71 -3.85 32.75 7.17
C ASN A 71 -3.59 31.33 6.72
N VAL A 72 -4.56 30.67 6.07
CA VAL A 72 -4.43 29.31 5.57
C VAL A 72 -4.36 29.30 4.06
N GLN A 73 -3.33 28.66 3.56
CA GLN A 73 -3.17 28.33 2.15
C GLN A 73 -2.44 26.99 2.09
N PHE A 74 -3.19 25.92 1.88
CA PHE A 74 -2.67 24.55 2.03
C PHE A 74 -3.33 23.62 1.03
N SER A 75 -2.52 22.88 0.30
CA SER A 75 -3.00 21.83 -0.62
C SER A 75 -2.55 20.49 -0.15
N THR A 76 -3.43 19.50 -0.25
CA THR A 76 -3.11 18.13 0.09
C THR A 76 -3.74 17.17 -0.90
N THR A 77 -3.12 16.02 -1.09
CA THR A 77 -3.69 14.95 -1.89
C THR A 77 -4.53 14.02 -1.02
N CYS A 78 -5.57 13.47 -1.58
CA CYS A 78 -6.44 12.50 -0.91
C CYS A 78 -7.12 11.61 -1.95
N LEU A 79 -7.88 10.63 -1.48
CA LEU A 79 -8.77 9.86 -2.32
C LEU A 79 -10.15 10.50 -2.27
N LYS A 80 -10.87 10.52 -3.39
CA LYS A 80 -12.24 11.04 -3.42
C LYS A 80 -13.19 10.25 -2.52
N THR A 81 -12.82 9.03 -2.14
CA THR A 81 -13.56 8.17 -1.22
C THR A 81 -13.23 8.44 0.26
N ASN A 82 -12.20 9.25 0.55
CA ASN A 82 -11.94 9.68 1.93
C ASN A 82 -13.10 10.54 2.43
N THR A 83 -13.42 10.44 3.73
CA THR A 83 -14.33 11.40 4.35
C THR A 83 -13.66 12.77 4.46
N PHE A 84 -14.46 13.82 4.49
CA PHE A 84 -13.90 15.16 4.67
C PHE A 84 -13.18 15.29 6.01
N ALA A 85 -13.66 14.63 7.06
CA ALA A 85 -13.00 14.62 8.36
C ALA A 85 -11.56 14.09 8.30
N GLU A 86 -11.32 13.07 7.49
CA GLU A 86 -9.96 12.54 7.29
C GLU A 86 -9.04 13.56 6.63
N VAL A 87 -9.54 14.32 5.66
CA VAL A 87 -8.78 15.36 4.97
C VAL A 87 -8.61 16.60 5.86
N GLU A 88 -9.64 16.95 6.60
CA GLU A 88 -9.61 18.03 7.61
C GLU A 88 -8.50 17.80 8.65
N GLU A 89 -8.30 16.56 9.05
CA GLU A 89 -7.24 16.19 9.99
C GLU A 89 -5.84 16.51 9.44
N LYS A 90 -5.64 16.35 8.15
CA LYS A 90 -4.36 16.74 7.50
C LYS A 90 -4.13 18.25 7.58
N LEU A 91 -5.19 19.03 7.44
CA LEU A 91 -5.12 20.49 7.59
C LEU A 91 -4.70 20.86 9.01
N TYR A 92 -5.27 20.24 10.02
CA TYR A 92 -4.98 20.55 11.42
C TYR A 92 -3.58 20.11 11.85
N LYS A 93 -2.98 19.16 11.17
CA LYS A 93 -1.56 18.81 11.40
C LYS A 93 -0.63 19.96 11.00
N GLN A 94 -1.00 20.73 9.98
CA GLN A 94 -0.23 21.87 9.52
C GLN A 94 -0.61 23.16 10.26
N TYR A 95 -1.86 23.29 10.66
CA TYR A 95 -2.42 24.47 11.30
C TYR A 95 -3.15 24.07 12.59
N PRO A 96 -2.42 23.62 13.62
CA PRO A 96 -3.06 23.08 14.85
C PRO A 96 -3.97 24.07 15.56
N GLN A 97 -3.74 25.37 15.39
CA GLN A 97 -4.52 26.42 16.03
C GLN A 97 -6.00 26.42 15.62
N TYR A 98 -6.33 25.84 14.47
CA TYR A 98 -7.72 25.79 14.00
C TYR A 98 -8.48 24.56 14.50
N ARG A 99 -7.81 23.59 15.12
CA ARG A 99 -8.46 22.37 15.60
C ARG A 99 -9.52 22.65 16.68
N GLU A 100 -9.22 23.58 17.56
CA GLU A 100 -10.06 23.93 18.69
C GLU A 100 -11.10 25.00 18.36
N THR A 101 -11.10 25.54 17.16
CA THR A 101 -12.07 26.54 16.73
C THR A 101 -13.30 25.87 16.11
N ASN A 102 -14.44 26.54 16.20
CA ASN A 102 -15.69 26.01 15.67
C ASN A 102 -15.83 26.39 14.19
N ASN A 103 -15.01 25.77 13.36
CA ASN A 103 -14.89 26.11 11.96
C ASN A 103 -16.00 25.51 11.11
N THR A 104 -16.37 26.23 10.05
CA THR A 104 -17.24 25.76 8.98
C THR A 104 -16.45 25.76 7.68
N PHE A 105 -16.70 24.77 6.83
CA PHE A 105 -16.07 24.67 5.51
C PHE A 105 -17.10 24.85 4.41
N LEU A 106 -16.73 25.62 3.39
CA LEU A 106 -17.57 25.85 2.21
C LEU A 106 -16.83 25.37 0.95
N ALA A 107 -17.56 24.70 0.09
CA ALA A 107 -17.09 24.32 -1.25
C ALA A 107 -18.20 24.58 -2.25
N ASN A 108 -17.92 25.28 -3.33
CA ASN A 108 -18.92 25.67 -4.33
C ASN A 108 -20.14 26.38 -3.75
N GLY A 109 -19.94 27.18 -2.72
CA GLY A 109 -21.01 27.91 -2.04
C GLY A 109 -21.89 27.07 -1.12
N MET A 110 -21.56 25.82 -0.91
CA MET A 110 -22.31 24.89 -0.05
C MET A 110 -21.47 24.47 1.14
N GLN A 111 -22.14 24.27 2.28
CA GLN A 111 -21.47 23.78 3.47
C GLN A 111 -21.02 22.33 3.28
N VAL A 112 -19.75 22.07 3.62
CA VAL A 112 -19.17 20.73 3.57
C VAL A 112 -19.63 19.94 4.80
N LEU A 113 -20.02 18.68 4.57
CA LEU A 113 -20.43 17.76 5.62
C LEU A 113 -19.27 16.81 5.94
N ARG A 114 -18.79 16.85 7.19
CA ARG A 114 -17.58 16.15 7.64
C ARG A 114 -17.66 14.64 7.49
N PHE A 115 -18.85 14.07 7.65
CA PHE A 115 -19.04 12.61 7.63
C PHE A 115 -19.25 12.06 6.22
N LYS A 116 -19.41 12.92 5.23
CA LYS A 116 -19.51 12.52 3.83
C LYS A 116 -18.13 12.51 3.19
N THR A 117 -18.01 11.74 2.11
CA THR A 117 -16.75 11.68 1.35
C THR A 117 -16.52 12.97 0.58
N ILE A 118 -15.31 13.15 0.08
CA ILE A 118 -14.95 14.27 -0.78
C ILE A 118 -15.86 14.28 -2.02
N ASP A 119 -16.07 13.11 -2.62
CA ASP A 119 -16.94 12.96 -3.78
C ASP A 119 -18.40 13.29 -3.47
N GLU A 120 -18.93 12.82 -2.35
CA GLU A 120 -20.30 13.11 -1.91
C GLU A 120 -20.52 14.58 -1.62
N ASN A 121 -19.49 15.29 -1.16
CA ASN A 121 -19.51 16.74 -0.95
C ASN A 121 -19.36 17.53 -2.25
N LYS A 122 -19.15 16.84 -3.38
CA LYS A 122 -18.93 17.44 -4.71
C LYS A 122 -17.78 18.44 -4.73
N ILE A 123 -16.71 18.11 -3.99
CA ILE A 123 -15.49 18.89 -4.00
C ILE A 123 -14.70 18.49 -5.25
N GLY A 124 -14.48 19.44 -6.14
CA GLY A 124 -13.74 19.21 -7.38
C GLY A 124 -12.22 19.18 -7.16
N ASN A 125 -11.53 18.43 -8.02
CA ASN A 125 -10.07 18.36 -8.00
C ASN A 125 -9.47 19.74 -8.24
N GLY A 126 -8.65 20.20 -7.27
CA GLY A 126 -7.98 21.50 -7.36
C GLY A 126 -8.85 22.72 -7.06
N LEU A 127 -10.15 22.54 -6.78
CA LEU A 127 -11.02 23.64 -6.41
C LEU A 127 -10.83 24.01 -4.92
N PRO A 128 -11.00 25.28 -4.55
CA PRO A 128 -10.77 25.70 -3.17
C PRO A 128 -11.89 25.27 -2.24
N VAL A 129 -11.51 24.85 -1.04
CA VAL A 129 -12.40 24.67 0.11
C VAL A 129 -12.08 25.79 1.09
N THR A 130 -13.07 26.58 1.45
CA THR A 130 -12.87 27.76 2.30
C THR A 130 -13.18 27.40 3.75
N LEU A 131 -12.19 27.59 4.61
CA LEU A 131 -12.36 27.52 6.06
C LEU A 131 -12.90 28.87 6.54
N ILE A 132 -14.10 28.84 7.11
CA ILE A 132 -14.70 30.03 7.73
C ILE A 132 -14.35 30.03 9.20
N VAL A 133 -13.51 30.98 9.59
CA VAL A 133 -13.10 31.15 10.98
C VAL A 133 -14.16 31.99 11.69
N PRO A 134 -14.65 31.59 12.87
CA PRO A 134 -15.58 32.40 13.63
C PRO A 134 -14.97 33.74 14.02
N SER A 135 -15.74 34.78 13.90
CA SER A 135 -15.32 36.14 14.29
C SER A 135 -15.39 36.36 15.80
#